data_2d57be4189a77c30cce275fac5a1d503
#
_entry.id   2d57be4189a77c30cce275fac5a1d503
#
_cell.length_a   1.000
_cell.length_b   1.000
_cell.length_c   1.000
_cell.angle_alpha   90.00
_cell.angle_beta   90.00
_cell.angle_gamma   90.00
#
_symmetry.space_group_name_H-M   'P 1'
#
loop_
_entity.id
_entity.type
_entity.pdbx_description
1 polymer ?
#
loop_
_entity_poly.entity_id
_entity_poly.type
_entity_poly.pdbx_seq_one_letter_code
_entity_poly.pdbx_strand_id
1 'polypeptide(L)'
;MLIYVFLFFIFLMFIRISVIDWREHAIYDKDIVLTMVFVALYKVFYGDFFSSFYGLAMGLIVGLLIFSVVYKVYGFEAFGQGDVILLAALGFFLDMSFLHYFAFAMMLNGILGVLMLLLSRKHAEDIELAYAPVLLVWLPLYFYFNKPSLWAIYNLLFS
;
A
#
# COMPACT_ATOMS: atom_id res chain seq x y z
N MET A 1 13.95 19.66 -6.75
CA MET A 1 12.87 19.67 -7.76
C MET A 1 12.57 18.27 -8.32
N LEU A 2 13.56 17.51 -8.74
CA LEU A 2 13.36 16.17 -9.36
C LEU A 2 12.72 15.14 -8.41
N ILE A 3 13.00 15.19 -7.10
CA ILE A 3 12.41 14.30 -6.08
C ILE A 3 10.88 14.38 -6.04
N TYR A 4 10.32 15.59 -6.14
CA TYR A 4 8.86 15.77 -6.15
C TYR A 4 8.21 15.21 -7.40
N VAL A 5 8.93 15.21 -8.53
CA VAL A 5 8.45 14.63 -9.77
C VAL A 5 8.30 13.12 -9.61
N PHE A 6 9.30 12.43 -9.04
CA PHE A 6 9.20 10.99 -8.78
C PHE A 6 8.07 10.66 -7.79
N LEU A 7 8.00 11.39 -6.67
CA LEU A 7 6.94 11.19 -5.68
C LEU A 7 5.55 11.42 -6.31
N PHE A 8 5.41 12.47 -7.12
CA PHE A 8 4.15 12.74 -7.82
C PHE A 8 3.73 11.57 -8.72
N PHE A 9 4.65 11.03 -9.52
CA PHE A 9 4.35 9.87 -10.36
C PHE A 9 4.04 8.60 -9.56
N ILE A 10 4.76 8.35 -8.46
CA ILE A 10 4.48 7.21 -7.56
C ILE A 10 3.06 7.33 -6.99
N PHE A 11 2.70 8.48 -6.43
CA PHE A 11 1.35 8.71 -5.91
C PHE A 11 0.27 8.62 -6.99
N LEU A 12 0.54 9.15 -8.18
CA LEU A 12 -0.38 9.05 -9.32
C LEU A 12 -0.62 7.59 -9.72
N MET A 13 0.42 6.74 -9.71
CA MET A 13 0.29 5.30 -9.96
C MET A 13 -0.52 4.60 -8.87
N PHE A 14 -0.30 4.91 -7.60
CA PHE A 14 -1.10 4.36 -6.51
C PHE A 14 -2.57 4.78 -6.60
N ILE A 15 -2.85 6.04 -6.94
CA ILE A 15 -4.23 6.50 -7.19
C ILE A 15 -4.84 5.73 -8.37
N ARG A 16 -4.10 5.56 -9.45
CA ARG A 16 -4.56 4.80 -10.62
C ARG A 16 -4.90 3.35 -10.26
N ILE A 17 -4.00 2.64 -9.53
CA ILE A 17 -4.24 1.28 -9.06
C ILE A 17 -5.51 1.24 -8.20
N SER A 18 -5.67 2.18 -7.26
CA SER A 18 -6.85 2.26 -6.40
C SER A 18 -8.15 2.46 -7.19
N VAL A 19 -8.14 3.31 -8.22
CA VAL A 19 -9.33 3.58 -9.04
C VAL A 19 -9.70 2.36 -9.89
N ILE A 20 -8.71 1.66 -10.42
CA ILE A 20 -8.94 0.45 -11.22
C ILE A 20 -9.49 -0.66 -10.31
N ASP A 21 -8.84 -0.91 -9.17
CA ASP A 21 -9.29 -1.92 -8.22
C ASP A 21 -10.70 -1.63 -7.68
N TRP A 22 -11.02 -0.36 -7.43
CA TRP A 22 -12.38 0.05 -7.05
C TRP A 22 -13.44 -0.26 -8.11
N ARG A 23 -13.09 -0.17 -9.39
CA ARG A 23 -14.03 -0.33 -10.50
C ARG A 23 -14.12 -1.77 -11.01
N GLU A 24 -13.00 -2.44 -11.06
CA GLU A 24 -12.84 -3.71 -11.78
C GLU A 24 -12.49 -4.86 -10.84
N HIS A 25 -12.23 -4.58 -9.54
CA HIS A 25 -11.75 -5.55 -8.54
C HIS A 25 -10.53 -6.33 -9.07
N ALA A 26 -9.67 -5.64 -9.81
CA ALA A 26 -8.50 -6.22 -10.45
C ALA A 26 -7.29 -5.28 -10.37
N ILE A 27 -6.14 -5.83 -10.06
CA ILE A 27 -4.87 -5.11 -10.06
C ILE A 27 -4.03 -5.60 -11.23
N TYR A 28 -3.70 -4.71 -12.16
CA TYR A 28 -2.94 -5.06 -13.35
C TYR A 28 -1.44 -5.07 -13.08
N ASP A 29 -0.76 -6.14 -13.45
CA ASP A 29 0.69 -6.31 -13.28
C ASP A 29 1.50 -5.17 -13.89
N LYS A 30 1.08 -4.66 -15.06
CA LYS A 30 1.73 -3.52 -15.73
C LYS A 30 1.77 -2.26 -14.87
N ASP A 31 0.71 -1.98 -14.11
CA ASP A 31 0.62 -0.80 -13.28
C ASP A 31 1.49 -0.96 -12.03
N ILE A 32 1.57 -2.17 -11.47
CA ILE A 32 2.49 -2.49 -10.38
C ILE A 32 3.95 -2.40 -10.84
N VAL A 33 4.29 -3.03 -11.96
CA VAL A 33 5.66 -3.00 -12.52
C VAL A 33 6.10 -1.56 -12.76
N LEU A 34 5.23 -0.74 -13.35
CA LEU A 34 5.52 0.67 -13.60
C LEU A 34 5.73 1.43 -12.27
N THR A 35 4.90 1.17 -11.27
CA THR A 35 5.05 1.75 -9.93
C THR A 35 6.39 1.35 -9.31
N MET A 36 6.76 0.07 -9.38
CA MET A 36 8.04 -0.42 -8.86
C MET A 36 9.25 0.22 -9.57
N VAL A 37 9.17 0.45 -10.88
CA VAL A 37 10.21 1.16 -11.63
C VAL A 37 10.38 2.59 -11.12
N PHE A 38 9.28 3.35 -10.94
CA PHE A 38 9.36 4.70 -10.39
C PHE A 38 9.89 4.72 -8.96
N VAL A 39 9.48 3.77 -8.12
CA VAL A 39 9.99 3.63 -6.75
C VAL A 39 11.48 3.29 -6.77
N ALA A 40 11.92 2.35 -7.62
CA ALA A 40 13.34 1.99 -7.75
C ALA A 40 14.19 3.18 -8.17
N LEU A 41 13.76 3.93 -9.19
CA LEU A 41 14.44 5.15 -9.61
C LEU A 41 14.51 6.19 -8.48
N TYR A 42 13.40 6.41 -7.77
CA TYR A 42 13.38 7.30 -6.62
C TYR A 42 14.40 6.86 -5.55
N LYS A 43 14.45 5.56 -5.22
CA LYS A 43 15.35 5.01 -4.19
C LYS A 43 16.82 5.05 -4.58
N VAL A 44 17.13 4.83 -5.86
CA VAL A 44 18.51 4.94 -6.37
C VAL A 44 19.04 6.37 -6.24
N PHE A 45 18.20 7.37 -6.50
CA PHE A 45 18.65 8.77 -6.49
C PHE A 45 18.51 9.47 -5.14
N TYR A 46 17.55 9.07 -4.30
CA TYR A 46 17.14 9.85 -3.13
C TYR A 46 16.92 9.03 -1.86
N GLY A 47 17.02 7.72 -1.91
CA GLY A 47 16.73 6.83 -0.79
C GLY A 47 17.87 5.86 -0.47
N ASP A 48 17.63 5.02 0.51
CA ASP A 48 18.46 3.85 0.76
C ASP A 48 17.90 2.65 -0.01
N PHE A 49 18.48 2.40 -1.17
CA PHE A 49 18.06 1.32 -2.06
C PHE A 49 18.13 -0.06 -1.39
N PHE A 50 19.13 -0.27 -0.53
CA PHE A 50 19.29 -1.56 0.18
C PHE A 50 18.22 -1.77 1.26
N SER A 51 17.87 -0.72 2.02
CA SER A 51 16.81 -0.83 3.03
C SER A 51 15.45 -1.12 2.42
N SER A 52 15.23 -0.68 1.18
CA SER A 52 14.00 -0.94 0.43
C SER A 52 13.76 -2.43 0.17
N PHE A 53 14.83 -3.24 0.03
CA PHE A 53 14.69 -4.69 -0.10
C PHE A 53 14.13 -5.36 1.16
N TYR A 54 14.43 -4.84 2.35
CA TYR A 54 13.79 -5.29 3.58
C TYR A 54 12.29 -5.03 3.56
N GLY A 55 11.90 -3.82 3.18
CA GLY A 55 10.49 -3.47 3.02
C GLY A 55 9.78 -4.35 2.00
N LEU A 56 10.40 -4.57 0.83
CA LEU A 56 9.88 -5.46 -0.21
C LEU A 56 9.70 -6.89 0.32
N ALA A 57 10.72 -7.44 1.00
CA ALA A 57 10.65 -8.78 1.57
C ALA A 57 9.53 -8.89 2.63
N MET A 58 9.42 -7.89 3.51
CA MET A 58 8.34 -7.83 4.50
C MET A 58 6.97 -7.71 3.85
N GLY A 59 6.82 -6.88 2.81
CA GLY A 59 5.57 -6.76 2.06
C GLY A 59 5.16 -8.08 1.41
N LEU A 60 6.12 -8.80 0.80
CA LEU A 60 5.89 -10.14 0.26
C LEU A 60 5.49 -11.15 1.33
N ILE A 61 6.22 -11.21 2.45
CA ILE A 61 5.93 -12.15 3.55
C ILE A 61 4.53 -11.88 4.09
N VAL A 62 4.20 -10.63 4.40
CA VAL A 62 2.87 -10.26 4.90
C VAL A 62 1.79 -10.60 3.87
N GLY A 63 2.00 -10.25 2.60
CA GLY A 63 1.06 -10.57 1.52
C GLY A 63 0.82 -12.07 1.36
N LEU A 64 1.89 -12.88 1.36
CA LEU A 64 1.79 -14.34 1.26
C LEU A 64 1.11 -14.96 2.49
N LEU A 65 1.37 -14.44 3.69
CA LEU A 65 0.69 -14.90 4.91
C LEU A 65 -0.80 -14.61 4.83
N ILE A 66 -1.21 -13.40 4.46
CA ILE A 66 -2.61 -13.03 4.29
C ILE A 66 -3.24 -13.92 3.21
N PHE A 67 -2.61 -14.02 2.05
CA PHE A 67 -3.07 -14.87 0.95
C PHE A 67 -3.31 -16.31 1.42
N SER A 68 -2.36 -16.89 2.17
CA SER A 68 -2.44 -18.27 2.65
C SER A 68 -3.59 -18.46 3.64
N VAL A 69 -3.82 -17.50 4.54
CA VAL A 69 -4.90 -17.56 5.53
C VAL A 69 -6.25 -17.35 4.85
N VAL A 70 -6.37 -16.33 4.01
CA VAL A 70 -7.61 -16.00 3.31
C VAL A 70 -8.00 -17.12 2.33
N TYR A 71 -7.02 -17.70 1.62
CA TYR A 71 -7.24 -18.84 0.75
C TYR A 71 -7.79 -20.06 1.48
N LYS A 72 -7.32 -20.32 2.71
CA LYS A 72 -7.84 -21.44 3.52
C LYS A 72 -9.25 -21.21 4.03
N VAL A 73 -9.63 -19.96 4.30
CA VAL A 73 -10.90 -19.61 4.95
C VAL A 73 -11.98 -19.30 3.91
N TYR A 74 -11.66 -18.53 2.87
CA TYR A 74 -12.64 -17.97 1.92
C TYR A 74 -12.46 -18.44 0.47
N GLY A 75 -11.33 -19.06 0.12
CA GLY A 75 -11.00 -19.46 -1.23
C GLY A 75 -10.25 -18.37 -2.03
N PHE A 76 -10.05 -18.60 -3.32
CA PHE A 76 -9.19 -17.76 -4.19
C PHE A 76 -9.74 -16.35 -4.44
N GLU A 77 -11.05 -16.15 -4.40
CA GLU A 77 -11.69 -14.93 -4.85
C GLU A 77 -11.56 -13.75 -3.87
N ALA A 78 -11.25 -14.03 -2.60
CA ALA A 78 -11.25 -12.99 -1.57
C ALA A 78 -9.96 -12.20 -1.43
N PHE A 79 -8.81 -12.68 -1.95
CA PHE A 79 -7.52 -11.98 -1.95
C PHE A 79 -6.66 -12.47 -3.12
N GLY A 80 -6.34 -11.57 -4.03
CA GLY A 80 -5.66 -11.90 -5.28
C GLY A 80 -4.13 -11.87 -5.19
N GLN A 81 -3.47 -12.47 -6.20
CA GLN A 81 -2.01 -12.36 -6.34
C GLN A 81 -1.56 -10.90 -6.55
N GLY A 82 -2.38 -10.08 -7.20
CA GLY A 82 -2.14 -8.65 -7.38
C GLY A 82 -1.98 -7.90 -6.06
N ASP A 83 -2.78 -8.26 -5.03
CA ASP A 83 -2.69 -7.67 -3.69
C ASP A 83 -1.38 -7.99 -3.00
N VAL A 84 -0.88 -9.24 -3.18
CA VAL A 84 0.44 -9.65 -2.65
C VAL A 84 1.55 -8.80 -3.25
N ILE A 85 1.52 -8.60 -4.58
CA ILE A 85 2.54 -7.83 -5.28
C ILE A 85 2.40 -6.33 -4.94
N LEU A 86 1.18 -5.82 -4.75
CA LEU A 86 0.94 -4.46 -4.27
C LEU A 86 1.53 -4.22 -2.88
N LEU A 87 1.37 -5.17 -1.95
CA LEU A 87 2.00 -5.09 -0.63
C LEU A 87 3.53 -5.10 -0.71
N ALA A 88 4.10 -5.88 -1.62
CA ALA A 88 5.54 -5.87 -1.88
C ALA A 88 6.01 -4.51 -2.43
N ALA A 89 5.27 -3.91 -3.37
CA ALA A 89 5.57 -2.60 -3.93
C ALA A 89 5.49 -1.49 -2.87
N LEU A 90 4.48 -1.53 -2.00
CA LEU A 90 4.35 -0.63 -0.86
C LEU A 90 5.49 -0.82 0.14
N GLY A 91 5.86 -2.07 0.43
CA GLY A 91 7.01 -2.37 1.28
C GLY A 91 8.30 -1.80 0.70
N PHE A 92 8.52 -1.95 -0.60
CA PHE A 92 9.68 -1.38 -1.30
C PHE A 92 9.70 0.15 -1.23
N PHE A 93 8.54 0.80 -1.27
CA PHE A 93 8.42 2.25 -1.13
C PHE A 93 8.66 2.73 0.30
N LEU A 94 8.11 2.03 1.31
CA LEU A 94 8.10 2.44 2.72
C LEU A 94 9.29 1.93 3.55
N ASP A 95 10.13 1.08 2.99
CA ASP A 95 11.30 0.49 3.68
C ASP A 95 10.91 -0.21 5.00
N MET A 96 11.69 0.03 6.05
CA MET A 96 11.44 -0.46 7.41
C MET A 96 10.14 0.07 8.02
N SER A 97 9.61 1.18 7.51
CA SER A 97 8.36 1.78 8.00
C SER A 97 7.11 1.01 7.52
N PHE A 98 7.27 0.05 6.61
CA PHE A 98 6.17 -0.73 6.05
C PHE A 98 5.31 -1.41 7.12
N LEU A 99 5.92 -2.09 8.08
CA LEU A 99 5.17 -2.80 9.13
C LEU A 99 4.36 -1.84 10.00
N HIS A 100 4.92 -0.69 10.33
CA HIS A 100 4.20 0.34 11.10
C HIS A 100 3.03 0.90 10.30
N TYR A 101 3.26 1.20 9.02
CA TYR A 101 2.21 1.63 8.11
C TYR A 101 1.12 0.58 7.97
N PHE A 102 1.50 -0.68 7.74
CA PHE A 102 0.57 -1.77 7.56
C PHE A 102 -0.30 -1.99 8.81
N ALA A 103 0.31 -2.01 10.00
CA ALA A 103 -0.42 -2.12 11.26
C ALA A 103 -1.39 -0.93 11.46
N PHE A 104 -0.95 0.29 11.17
CA PHE A 104 -1.79 1.48 11.22
C PHE A 104 -2.98 1.40 10.25
N ALA A 105 -2.74 1.03 9.00
CA ALA A 105 -3.79 0.88 7.99
C ALA A 105 -4.79 -0.23 8.37
N MET A 106 -4.31 -1.37 8.87
CA MET A 106 -5.18 -2.47 9.33
C MET A 106 -6.05 -2.07 10.52
N MET A 107 -5.50 -1.33 11.48
CA MET A 107 -6.26 -0.82 12.62
C MET A 107 -7.40 0.11 12.16
N LEU A 108 -7.11 1.05 11.28
CA LEU A 108 -8.12 1.98 10.76
C LEU A 108 -9.18 1.26 9.91
N ASN A 109 -8.76 0.31 9.08
CA ASN A 109 -9.67 -0.50 8.28
C ASN A 109 -10.57 -1.38 9.16
N GLY A 110 -10.04 -1.93 10.25
CA GLY A 110 -10.83 -2.67 11.25
C GLY A 110 -11.92 -1.79 11.87
N ILE A 111 -11.59 -0.56 12.27
CA ILE A 111 -12.56 0.41 12.80
C ILE A 111 -13.62 0.74 11.76
N LEU A 112 -13.22 1.03 10.52
CA LEU A 112 -14.16 1.32 9.43
C LEU A 112 -15.06 0.12 9.11
N GLY A 113 -14.51 -1.09 9.08
CA GLY A 113 -15.28 -2.31 8.86
C GLY A 113 -16.36 -2.51 9.94
N VAL A 114 -15.99 -2.34 11.21
CA VAL A 114 -16.97 -2.39 12.32
C VAL A 114 -18.02 -1.30 12.17
N LEU A 115 -17.64 -0.06 11.85
CA LEU A 115 -18.60 1.02 11.64
C LEU A 115 -19.55 0.73 10.48
N MET A 116 -19.04 0.20 9.38
CA MET A 116 -19.86 -0.20 8.23
C MET A 116 -20.85 -1.30 8.59
N LEU A 117 -20.43 -2.31 9.35
CA LEU A 117 -21.32 -3.37 9.84
C LEU A 117 -22.42 -2.84 10.77
N LEU A 118 -22.10 -1.87 11.63
CA LEU A 118 -23.06 -1.25 12.53
C LEU A 118 -24.06 -0.34 11.81
N LEU A 119 -23.62 0.36 10.75
CA LEU A 119 -24.44 1.31 10.00
C LEU A 119 -25.21 0.65 8.85
N SER A 120 -24.60 -0.30 8.16
CA SER A 120 -25.26 -1.08 7.11
C SER A 120 -25.97 -2.27 7.78
N ARG A 121 -27.28 -2.36 7.63
CA ARG A 121 -28.02 -3.58 8.03
C ARG A 121 -27.72 -4.80 7.13
N LYS A 122 -26.64 -4.76 6.37
CA LYS A 122 -26.16 -5.83 5.48
C LYS A 122 -25.30 -6.82 6.25
N HIS A 123 -25.36 -8.09 5.86
CA HIS A 123 -24.44 -9.12 6.36
C HIS A 123 -23.03 -8.86 5.84
N ALA A 124 -22.02 -9.28 6.59
CA ALA A 124 -20.61 -9.07 6.21
C ALA A 124 -20.25 -9.71 4.86
N GLU A 125 -20.96 -10.76 4.47
CA GLU A 125 -20.79 -11.50 3.21
C GLU A 125 -21.18 -10.67 1.96
N ASP A 126 -21.98 -9.62 2.13
CA ASP A 126 -22.47 -8.76 1.03
C ASP A 126 -21.54 -7.55 0.77
N ILE A 127 -20.43 -7.42 1.50
CA ILE A 127 -19.55 -6.28 1.43
C ILE A 127 -18.26 -6.69 0.67
N GLU A 128 -18.27 -6.56 -0.63
CA GLU A 128 -17.05 -6.62 -1.44
C GLU A 128 -16.28 -5.30 -1.28
N LEU A 129 -15.12 -5.35 -0.63
CA LEU A 129 -14.23 -4.22 -0.47
C LEU A 129 -13.02 -4.37 -1.41
N ALA A 130 -12.86 -3.44 -2.34
CA ALA A 130 -11.63 -3.31 -3.10
C ALA A 130 -10.46 -3.05 -2.14
N TYR A 131 -9.41 -3.87 -2.23
CA TYR A 131 -8.32 -3.86 -1.24
C TYR A 131 -7.36 -2.69 -1.41
N ALA A 132 -6.98 -2.38 -2.65
CA ALA A 132 -6.00 -1.33 -2.93
C ALA A 132 -6.43 0.06 -2.44
N PRO A 133 -7.64 0.56 -2.73
CA PRO A 133 -8.05 1.88 -2.24
C PRO A 133 -8.13 1.92 -0.72
N VAL A 134 -8.59 0.84 -0.09
CA VAL A 134 -8.68 0.74 1.37
C VAL A 134 -7.30 0.78 2.03
N LEU A 135 -6.29 0.20 1.41
CA LEU A 135 -4.91 0.26 1.88
C LEU A 135 -4.27 1.62 1.59
N LEU A 136 -4.43 2.13 0.37
CA LEU A 136 -3.67 3.31 -0.09
C LEU A 136 -4.22 4.65 0.43
N VAL A 137 -5.52 4.72 0.80
CA VAL A 137 -6.14 5.95 1.33
C VAL A 137 -5.46 6.44 2.62
N TRP A 138 -4.89 5.52 3.40
CA TRP A 138 -4.24 5.86 4.67
C TRP A 138 -2.79 6.33 4.50
N LEU A 139 -2.21 6.21 3.31
CA LEU A 139 -0.83 6.58 3.06
C LEU A 139 -0.53 8.07 3.33
N PRO A 140 -1.33 9.04 2.84
CA PRO A 140 -1.13 10.46 3.16
C PRO A 140 -1.28 10.76 4.66
N LEU A 141 -2.26 10.09 5.31
CA LEU A 141 -2.51 10.27 6.74
C LEU A 141 -1.33 9.73 7.57
N TYR A 142 -0.81 8.58 7.21
CA TYR A 142 0.38 8.00 7.84
C TYR A 142 1.58 8.95 7.76
N PHE A 143 1.85 9.52 6.59
CA PHE A 143 2.92 10.51 6.44
C PHE A 143 2.67 11.77 7.23
N TYR A 144 1.42 12.21 7.36
CA TYR A 144 1.06 13.37 8.17
C TYR A 144 1.35 13.15 9.66
N PHE A 145 1.02 11.99 10.20
CA PHE A 145 1.25 11.66 11.61
C PHE A 145 2.71 11.27 11.90
N ASN A 146 3.40 10.67 10.95
CA ASN A 146 4.79 10.24 11.10
C ASN A 146 5.76 11.33 10.63
N LYS A 147 5.63 12.52 11.24
CA LYS A 147 6.46 13.72 10.94
C LYS A 147 7.97 13.49 10.82
N PRO A 148 8.63 12.52 11.50
CA PRO A 148 10.06 12.27 11.31
C PRO A 148 10.44 11.92 9.87
N SER A 149 9.57 11.23 9.15
CA SER A 149 9.82 10.90 7.74
C SER A 149 9.63 12.11 6.81
N LEU A 150 8.65 12.97 7.10
CA LEU A 150 8.49 14.26 6.41
C LEU A 150 9.60 15.26 6.78
N TRP A 151 10.06 15.23 8.04
CA TRP A 151 11.17 16.07 8.49
C TRP A 151 12.50 15.65 7.87
N ALA A 152 12.74 14.37 7.65
CA ALA A 152 13.89 13.88 6.91
C ALA A 152 13.84 14.34 5.44
N ILE A 153 12.67 14.28 4.80
CA ILE A 153 12.44 14.81 3.45
C ILE A 153 12.61 16.33 3.42
N TYR A 154 12.06 17.04 4.41
CA TYR A 154 12.21 18.49 4.53
C TYR A 154 13.66 18.92 4.71
N ASN A 155 14.42 18.27 5.62
CA ASN A 155 15.83 18.59 5.83
C ASN A 155 16.71 18.24 4.61
N LEU A 156 16.37 17.22 3.86
CA LEU A 156 17.06 16.84 2.62
C LEU A 156 16.83 17.84 1.48
N LEU A 157 15.77 18.65 1.57
CA LEU A 157 15.38 19.63 0.56
C LEU A 157 15.85 21.03 0.85
N PHE A 158 16.14 21.36 2.11
CA PHE A 158 16.48 22.71 2.56
C PHE A 158 17.85 22.81 3.27
N SER A 159 18.63 21.73 3.35
CA SER A 159 20.04 21.68 3.72
C SER A 159 20.93 21.69 2.48
#